data_d117d38a4b39c84f68f498312c4d8382
#
_entry.id   d117d38a4b39c84f68f498312c4d8382
#
_cell.length_a   1.000
_cell.length_b   1.000
_cell.length_c   1.000
_cell.angle_alpha   90.00
_cell.angle_beta   90.00
_cell.angle_gamma   90.00
#
_symmetry.space_group_name_H-M   'P 1'
#
loop_
_entity.id
_entity.type
_entity.pdbx_description
1 polymer ?
#
loop_
_entity_poly.entity_id
_entity_poly.type
_entity_poly.pdbx_seq_one_letter_code
_entity_poly.pdbx_strand_id
1 'polypeptide(L)'
;MGADFQCVATKYINAPQSTGLALGSCEMIRNISYQSFVGYEGRRVRGIGRPHKVDRQEIVGATVALRHWLSMNHEERLSRAEKQSRTIFDLTDGIEGLDVEMYDNILGHQPFGLKLSFDSELLGSSASDVVNKLKEGSPSIWTRVRPGEDFIVIHTFGLKNGEDKIVGERIAEILSH
;
A
#
# COMPACT_ATOMS: atom_id res chain seq x y z
N MET A 1 -15.32 0.92 19.20
CA MET A 1 -14.52 2.15 19.24
C MET A 1 -15.41 3.29 18.80
N GLY A 2 -15.57 4.33 19.61
CA GLY A 2 -16.47 5.46 19.34
C GLY A 2 -15.69 6.68 18.86
N ALA A 3 -15.16 6.64 17.65
CA ALA A 3 -14.59 7.83 17.04
C ALA A 3 -15.70 8.71 16.49
N ASP A 4 -15.75 9.97 16.90
CA ASP A 4 -16.74 10.93 16.39
C ASP A 4 -16.44 11.37 14.96
N PHE A 5 -15.16 11.29 14.55
CA PHE A 5 -14.69 11.72 13.25
C PHE A 5 -13.39 11.01 12.82
N GLN A 6 -13.29 10.70 11.53
CA GLN A 6 -12.10 10.14 10.90
C GLN A 6 -11.92 10.68 9.48
N CYS A 7 -10.68 10.98 9.10
CA CYS A 7 -10.29 11.22 7.71
C CYS A 7 -9.64 9.97 7.12
N VAL A 8 -10.03 9.60 5.91
CA VAL A 8 -9.49 8.47 5.17
C VAL A 8 -9.00 8.94 3.80
N ALA A 9 -7.73 8.65 3.48
CA ALA A 9 -7.19 8.93 2.15
C ALA A 9 -7.69 7.86 1.16
N THR A 10 -8.40 8.27 0.13
CA THR A 10 -9.04 7.36 -0.85
C THR A 10 -8.07 6.80 -1.90
N LYS A 11 -6.84 7.30 -1.97
CA LYS A 11 -5.77 6.71 -2.81
C LYS A 11 -5.53 5.22 -2.50
N TYR A 12 -5.76 4.79 -1.27
CA TYR A 12 -5.60 3.38 -0.85
C TYR A 12 -6.70 2.45 -1.37
N ILE A 13 -7.75 3.01 -1.95
CA ILE A 13 -8.81 2.28 -2.64
C ILE A 13 -8.82 2.59 -4.15
N ASN A 14 -7.67 3.00 -4.71
CA ASN A 14 -7.47 3.35 -6.11
C ASN A 14 -8.28 4.57 -6.60
N ALA A 15 -8.62 5.48 -5.71
CA ALA A 15 -9.16 6.80 -6.08
C ALA A 15 -8.02 7.78 -6.46
N PRO A 16 -8.32 8.94 -7.04
CA PRO A 16 -7.33 9.99 -7.29
C PRO A 16 -6.55 10.36 -6.02
N GLN A 17 -5.25 10.64 -6.16
CA GLN A 17 -4.33 10.79 -5.01
C GLN A 17 -4.68 11.93 -4.07
N SER A 18 -5.27 12.99 -4.60
CA SER A 18 -5.64 14.20 -3.84
C SER A 18 -7.01 14.10 -3.16
N THR A 19 -7.63 12.93 -3.14
CA THR A 19 -8.97 12.74 -2.57
C THR A 19 -8.94 12.05 -1.21
N GLY A 20 -9.97 12.36 -0.41
CA GLY A 20 -10.19 11.74 0.90
C GLY A 20 -11.68 11.76 1.27
N LEU A 21 -12.00 10.98 2.28
CA LEU A 21 -13.33 10.93 2.87
C LEU A 21 -13.28 11.45 4.30
N ALA A 22 -14.25 12.28 4.64
CA ALA A 22 -14.56 12.66 6.00
C ALA A 22 -15.71 11.76 6.50
N LEU A 23 -15.45 10.96 7.51
CA LEU A 23 -16.39 10.01 8.10
C LEU A 23 -16.67 10.43 9.55
N GLY A 24 -17.91 10.37 9.96
CA GLY A 24 -18.26 10.73 11.34
C GLY A 24 -19.76 10.75 11.60
N SER A 25 -20.16 11.24 12.77
CA SER A 25 -21.56 11.44 13.10
C SER A 25 -22.23 12.42 12.12
N CYS A 26 -23.54 12.28 11.92
CA CYS A 26 -24.30 13.18 11.04
C CYS A 26 -24.14 14.65 11.43
N GLU A 27 -24.05 14.94 12.73
CA GLU A 27 -23.84 16.28 13.23
C GLU A 27 -22.46 16.82 12.84
N MET A 28 -21.40 16.03 13.07
CA MET A 28 -20.03 16.42 12.73
C MET A 28 -19.87 16.66 11.22
N ILE A 29 -20.35 15.74 10.38
CA ILE A 29 -20.28 15.89 8.93
C ILE A 29 -21.09 17.10 8.45
N ARG A 30 -22.23 17.39 9.05
CA ARG A 30 -23.01 18.60 8.77
C ARG A 30 -22.23 19.87 9.12
N ASN A 31 -21.59 19.92 10.28
CA ASN A 31 -20.79 21.05 10.72
C ASN A 31 -19.57 21.28 9.79
N ILE A 32 -18.90 20.20 9.37
CA ILE A 32 -17.82 20.27 8.37
C ILE A 32 -18.34 20.78 7.04
N SER A 33 -19.50 20.31 6.58
CA SER A 33 -20.09 20.75 5.31
C SER A 33 -20.37 22.25 5.25
N TYR A 34 -20.71 22.87 6.37
CA TYR A 34 -20.88 24.32 6.46
C TYR A 34 -19.55 25.07 6.24
N GLN A 35 -18.42 24.49 6.60
CA GLN A 35 -17.09 25.04 6.40
C GLN A 35 -16.50 24.70 5.00
N SER A 36 -17.21 23.94 4.19
CA SER A 36 -16.80 23.60 2.83
C SER A 36 -17.06 24.76 1.84
N PHE A 37 -16.53 24.62 0.62
CA PHE A 37 -16.84 25.57 -0.47
C PHE A 37 -18.35 25.68 -0.74
N VAL A 38 -19.07 24.56 -0.73
CA VAL A 38 -20.53 24.54 -0.94
C VAL A 38 -21.27 25.25 0.20
N GLY A 39 -20.81 25.07 1.42
CA GLY A 39 -21.36 25.79 2.58
C GLY A 39 -21.14 27.28 2.49
N TYR A 40 -19.96 27.71 2.05
CA TYR A 40 -19.64 29.11 1.81
C TYR A 40 -20.51 29.74 0.70
N GLU A 41 -20.61 29.11 -0.46
CA GLU A 41 -21.41 29.61 -1.59
C GLU A 41 -22.91 29.60 -1.27
N GLY A 42 -23.38 28.65 -0.46
CA GLY A 42 -24.75 28.62 0.07
C GLY A 42 -25.03 29.72 1.10
N ARG A 43 -24.05 30.57 1.41
CA ARG A 43 -24.13 31.68 2.39
C ARG A 43 -24.60 31.27 3.78
N ARG A 44 -24.41 30.02 4.13
CA ARG A 44 -24.80 29.49 5.45
C ARG A 44 -23.81 29.87 6.53
N VAL A 45 -22.51 29.85 6.20
CA VAL A 45 -21.43 30.21 7.09
C VAL A 45 -20.34 30.94 6.32
N ARG A 46 -19.85 32.06 6.83
CA ARG A 46 -18.65 32.74 6.30
C ARG A 46 -17.41 32.07 6.87
N GLY A 47 -17.16 30.82 6.46
CA GLY A 47 -16.04 30.02 6.93
C GLY A 47 -14.85 30.04 5.98
N ILE A 48 -13.90 29.16 6.23
CA ILE A 48 -12.64 29.04 5.49
C ILE A 48 -12.79 28.35 4.13
N GLY A 49 -13.98 27.84 3.78
CA GLY A 49 -14.22 26.95 2.64
C GLY A 49 -14.03 27.56 1.26
N ARG A 50 -13.99 28.89 1.13
CA ARG A 50 -13.90 29.57 -0.17
C ARG A 50 -12.76 29.09 -1.07
N PRO A 51 -11.52 28.89 -0.59
CA PRO A 51 -10.43 28.36 -1.39
C PRO A 51 -10.41 26.83 -1.51
N HIS A 52 -11.18 26.10 -0.68
CA HIS A 52 -11.16 24.63 -0.61
C HIS A 52 -12.16 24.01 -1.58
N LYS A 53 -11.94 24.22 -2.87
CA LYS A 53 -12.73 23.59 -3.93
C LYS A 53 -12.25 22.17 -4.18
N VAL A 54 -13.20 21.28 -4.41
CA VAL A 54 -12.94 19.91 -4.88
C VAL A 54 -13.31 19.80 -6.34
N ASP A 55 -12.45 19.20 -7.14
CA ASP A 55 -12.68 19.00 -8.56
C ASP A 55 -13.78 17.94 -8.78
N ARG A 56 -14.59 18.12 -9.82
CA ARG A 56 -15.67 17.17 -10.17
C ARG A 56 -15.12 15.80 -10.57
N GLN A 57 -14.01 15.76 -11.29
CA GLN A 57 -13.35 14.54 -11.70
C GLN A 57 -12.87 13.75 -10.49
N GLU A 58 -12.35 14.43 -9.49
CA GLU A 58 -11.94 13.81 -8.23
C GLU A 58 -13.12 13.22 -7.46
N ILE A 59 -14.26 13.95 -7.41
CA ILE A 59 -15.47 13.45 -6.76
C ILE A 59 -15.97 12.18 -7.45
N VAL A 60 -16.03 12.18 -8.79
CA VAL A 60 -16.45 11.03 -9.59
C VAL A 60 -15.49 9.86 -9.38
N GLY A 61 -14.18 10.11 -9.48
CA GLY A 61 -13.15 9.09 -9.27
C GLY A 61 -13.22 8.45 -7.88
N ALA A 62 -13.34 9.28 -6.83
CA ALA A 62 -13.49 8.78 -5.46
C ALA A 62 -14.78 7.98 -5.26
N THR A 63 -15.89 8.42 -5.87
CA THR A 63 -17.18 7.71 -5.78
C THR A 63 -17.14 6.35 -6.46
N VAL A 64 -16.54 6.27 -7.65
CA VAL A 64 -16.37 5.00 -8.39
C VAL A 64 -15.46 4.05 -7.62
N ALA A 65 -14.33 4.54 -7.14
CA ALA A 65 -13.39 3.75 -6.35
C ALA A 65 -14.02 3.22 -5.05
N LEU A 66 -14.79 4.04 -4.35
CA LEU A 66 -15.50 3.62 -3.14
C LEU A 66 -16.55 2.54 -3.45
N ARG A 67 -17.33 2.71 -4.51
CA ARG A 67 -18.30 1.68 -4.94
C ARG A 67 -17.62 0.36 -5.27
N HIS A 68 -16.52 0.42 -6.02
CA HIS A 68 -15.74 -0.77 -6.35
C HIS A 68 -15.20 -1.45 -5.09
N TRP A 69 -14.60 -0.68 -4.18
CA TRP A 69 -14.10 -1.18 -2.90
C TRP A 69 -15.19 -1.90 -2.09
N LEU A 70 -16.37 -1.29 -1.95
CA LEU A 70 -17.48 -1.88 -1.20
C LEU A 70 -18.08 -3.12 -1.85
N SER A 71 -17.88 -3.31 -3.15
CA SER A 71 -18.34 -4.50 -3.90
C SER A 71 -17.31 -5.63 -3.97
N MET A 72 -16.08 -5.39 -3.52
CA MET A 72 -15.01 -6.40 -3.56
C MET A 72 -15.28 -7.55 -2.58
N ASN A 73 -14.88 -8.75 -2.96
CA ASN A 73 -14.69 -9.85 -2.03
C ASN A 73 -13.35 -9.67 -1.29
N HIS A 74 -13.41 -9.07 -0.10
CA HIS A 74 -12.20 -8.77 0.67
C HIS A 74 -11.51 -10.02 1.23
N GLU A 75 -12.24 -11.09 1.50
CA GLU A 75 -11.66 -12.35 1.94
C GLU A 75 -10.81 -12.98 0.83
N GLU A 76 -11.32 -13.01 -0.39
CA GLU A 76 -10.56 -13.47 -1.55
C GLU A 76 -9.34 -12.59 -1.84
N ARG A 77 -9.47 -11.27 -1.70
CA ARG A 77 -8.37 -10.32 -1.84
C ARG A 77 -7.25 -10.58 -0.83
N LEU A 78 -7.60 -10.82 0.43
CA LEU A 78 -6.66 -11.15 1.49
C LEU A 78 -6.00 -12.51 1.27
N SER A 79 -6.79 -13.54 0.96
CA SER A 79 -6.28 -14.88 0.66
C SER A 79 -5.32 -14.90 -0.52
N ARG A 80 -5.60 -14.09 -1.56
CA ARG A 80 -4.67 -13.93 -2.69
C ARG A 80 -3.35 -13.31 -2.25
N ALA A 81 -3.37 -12.25 -1.45
CA ALA A 81 -2.15 -11.60 -0.95
C ALA A 81 -1.32 -12.55 -0.09
N GLU A 82 -1.96 -13.34 0.77
CA GLU A 82 -1.30 -14.38 1.56
C GLU A 82 -0.65 -15.45 0.67
N LYS A 83 -1.38 -15.97 -0.32
CA LYS A 83 -0.87 -16.95 -1.27
C LYS A 83 0.34 -16.42 -2.05
N GLN A 84 0.26 -15.18 -2.52
CA GLN A 84 1.37 -14.54 -3.23
C GLN A 84 2.60 -14.36 -2.31
N SER A 85 2.40 -13.97 -1.06
CA SER A 85 3.48 -13.89 -0.08
C SER A 85 4.11 -15.27 0.17
N ARG A 86 3.29 -16.30 0.32
CA ARG A 86 3.78 -17.67 0.49
C ARG A 86 4.56 -18.17 -0.72
N THR A 87 4.13 -17.86 -1.94
CA THR A 87 4.88 -18.21 -3.17
C THR A 87 6.30 -17.61 -3.14
N ILE A 88 6.44 -16.34 -2.76
CA ILE A 88 7.75 -15.69 -2.65
C ILE A 88 8.57 -16.33 -1.51
N PHE A 89 7.93 -16.58 -0.35
CA PHE A 89 8.57 -17.26 0.78
C PHE A 89 9.16 -18.61 0.34
N ASP A 90 8.35 -19.47 -0.26
CA ASP A 90 8.75 -20.83 -0.66
C ASP A 90 9.92 -20.83 -1.68
N LEU A 91 10.06 -19.76 -2.46
CA LEU A 91 11.13 -19.60 -3.45
C LEU A 91 12.42 -19.00 -2.86
N THR A 92 12.35 -18.39 -1.68
CA THR A 92 13.47 -17.66 -1.08
C THR A 92 13.89 -18.22 0.27
N ASP A 93 13.04 -19.01 0.91
CA ASP A 93 13.36 -19.68 2.18
C ASP A 93 14.47 -20.73 1.99
N GLY A 94 15.38 -20.79 2.98
CA GLY A 94 16.51 -21.70 2.96
C GLY A 94 17.72 -21.21 2.15
N ILE A 95 17.71 -20.00 1.59
CA ILE A 95 18.90 -19.38 1.01
C ILE A 95 19.83 -18.99 2.17
N GLU A 96 21.06 -19.51 2.17
CA GLU A 96 22.05 -19.21 3.21
C GLU A 96 22.36 -17.72 3.25
N GLY A 97 22.25 -17.10 4.44
CA GLY A 97 22.42 -15.66 4.62
C GLY A 97 21.18 -14.80 4.37
N LEU A 98 20.05 -15.42 4.00
CA LEU A 98 18.76 -14.73 3.87
C LEU A 98 17.79 -15.25 4.94
N ASP A 99 17.30 -14.35 5.79
CA ASP A 99 16.21 -14.63 6.72
C ASP A 99 14.90 -14.07 6.17
N VAL A 100 13.89 -14.93 6.02
CA VAL A 100 12.60 -14.59 5.41
C VAL A 100 11.49 -14.75 6.42
N GLU A 101 10.86 -13.64 6.79
CA GLU A 101 9.73 -13.62 7.70
C GLU A 101 8.44 -13.25 6.96
N MET A 102 7.40 -14.07 7.12
CA MET A 102 6.05 -13.71 6.69
C MET A 102 5.35 -12.86 7.74
N TYR A 103 4.75 -11.78 7.31
CA TYR A 103 3.92 -10.92 8.16
C TYR A 103 2.46 -11.02 7.76
N ASP A 104 1.59 -11.27 8.73
CA ASP A 104 0.13 -11.17 8.59
C ASP A 104 -0.36 -9.72 8.71
N ASN A 105 0.46 -8.85 9.27
CA ASN A 105 0.13 -7.43 9.47
C ASN A 105 1.36 -6.53 9.34
N ILE A 106 1.75 -6.21 8.11
CA ILE A 106 2.88 -5.33 7.84
C ILE A 106 2.53 -3.89 8.22
N LEU A 107 3.37 -3.28 9.05
CA LEU A 107 3.26 -1.89 9.50
C LEU A 107 1.90 -1.53 10.14
N GLY A 108 1.19 -2.51 10.68
CA GLY A 108 -0.11 -2.29 11.33
C GLY A 108 -1.25 -1.87 10.39
N HIS A 109 -1.02 -1.85 9.07
CA HIS A 109 -1.98 -1.31 8.10
C HIS A 109 -2.24 -2.18 6.89
N GLN A 110 -1.33 -3.09 6.59
CA GLN A 110 -1.45 -3.95 5.41
C GLN A 110 -1.22 -5.40 5.82
N PRO A 111 -2.24 -6.25 5.72
CA PRO A 111 -2.09 -7.66 5.98
C PRO A 111 -1.25 -8.28 4.84
N PHE A 112 -0.45 -9.24 5.24
CA PHE A 112 0.42 -10.05 4.39
C PHE A 112 1.53 -9.29 3.65
N GLY A 113 2.67 -9.88 3.70
CA GLY A 113 3.90 -9.49 3.03
C GLY A 113 5.06 -10.22 3.64
N LEU A 114 6.25 -9.86 3.22
CA LEU A 114 7.47 -10.50 3.67
C LEU A 114 8.48 -9.44 4.08
N LYS A 115 9.28 -9.79 5.10
CA LYS A 115 10.54 -9.11 5.38
C LYS A 115 11.66 -10.05 4.99
N LEU A 116 12.59 -9.58 4.21
CA LEU A 116 13.80 -10.28 3.83
C LEU A 116 14.98 -9.53 4.47
N SER A 117 15.66 -10.18 5.41
CA SER A 117 16.84 -9.65 6.09
C SER A 117 18.10 -10.32 5.53
N PHE A 118 19.10 -9.52 5.18
CA PHE A 118 20.28 -9.97 4.46
C PHE A 118 21.50 -9.98 5.39
N ASP A 119 22.18 -11.13 5.48
CA ASP A 119 23.52 -11.20 6.03
C ASP A 119 24.51 -10.92 4.89
N SER A 120 24.95 -9.66 4.80
CA SER A 120 25.80 -9.18 3.71
C SER A 120 27.19 -9.83 3.71
N GLU A 121 27.67 -10.35 4.85
CA GLU A 121 28.95 -11.07 4.92
C GLU A 121 28.83 -12.45 4.27
N LEU A 122 27.75 -13.18 4.56
CA LEU A 122 27.51 -14.51 3.96
C LEU A 122 27.12 -14.41 2.49
N LEU A 123 26.25 -13.45 2.14
CA LEU A 123 25.73 -13.30 0.77
C LEU A 123 26.69 -12.59 -0.18
N GLY A 124 27.71 -11.88 0.33
CA GLY A 124 28.57 -11.01 -0.47
C GLY A 124 27.80 -9.85 -1.17
N SER A 125 26.57 -9.59 -0.73
CA SER A 125 25.68 -8.57 -1.30
C SER A 125 24.80 -7.98 -0.22
N SER A 126 24.73 -6.66 -0.15
CA SER A 126 23.85 -5.94 0.77
C SER A 126 22.41 -5.89 0.26
N ALA A 127 21.45 -5.54 1.14
CA ALA A 127 20.06 -5.26 0.73
C ALA A 127 20.01 -4.19 -0.38
N SER A 128 20.89 -3.19 -0.35
CA SER A 128 20.97 -2.14 -1.38
C SER A 128 21.41 -2.70 -2.73
N ASP A 129 22.38 -3.63 -2.75
CA ASP A 129 22.84 -4.26 -3.99
C ASP A 129 21.74 -5.10 -4.61
N VAL A 130 20.99 -5.86 -3.80
CA VAL A 130 19.85 -6.66 -4.26
C VAL A 130 18.76 -5.76 -4.84
N VAL A 131 18.42 -4.65 -4.17
CA VAL A 131 17.44 -3.66 -4.68
C VAL A 131 17.87 -3.10 -6.03
N ASN A 132 19.15 -2.76 -6.21
CA ASN A 132 19.67 -2.26 -7.48
C ASN A 132 19.62 -3.32 -8.58
N LYS A 133 20.06 -4.55 -8.31
CA LYS A 133 19.98 -5.68 -9.25
C LYS A 133 18.55 -6.01 -9.66
N LEU A 134 17.59 -5.94 -8.74
CA LEU A 134 16.16 -6.11 -9.02
C LEU A 134 15.64 -5.01 -9.94
N LYS A 135 15.99 -3.75 -9.67
CA LYS A 135 15.58 -2.60 -10.46
C LYS A 135 16.16 -2.61 -11.88
N GLU A 136 17.42 -3.01 -12.04
CA GLU A 136 18.13 -3.08 -13.31
C GLU A 136 17.80 -4.36 -14.11
N GLY A 137 17.10 -5.29 -13.50
CA GLY A 137 16.73 -6.57 -14.11
C GLY A 137 15.62 -6.45 -15.17
N SER A 138 15.34 -7.58 -15.82
CA SER A 138 14.22 -7.72 -16.75
C SER A 138 13.34 -8.92 -16.34
N PRO A 139 12.11 -8.70 -15.90
CA PRO A 139 11.47 -7.38 -15.70
C PRO A 139 12.12 -6.57 -14.58
N SER A 140 12.02 -5.24 -14.67
CA SER A 140 12.46 -4.34 -13.61
C SER A 140 11.53 -4.43 -12.40
N ILE A 141 12.07 -4.78 -11.22
CA ILE A 141 11.32 -4.93 -9.98
C ILE A 141 11.72 -3.81 -9.02
N TRP A 142 10.74 -2.97 -8.67
CA TRP A 142 10.97 -1.83 -7.81
C TRP A 142 10.65 -2.15 -6.35
N THR A 143 11.66 -2.15 -5.55
CA THR A 143 11.60 -2.20 -4.09
C THR A 143 12.54 -1.17 -3.51
N ARG A 144 12.64 -1.07 -2.19
CA ARG A 144 13.53 -0.11 -1.55
C ARG A 144 14.05 -0.65 -0.22
N VAL A 145 15.24 -0.22 0.10
CA VAL A 145 15.85 -0.32 1.43
C VAL A 145 15.92 1.09 2.03
N ARG A 146 15.81 1.23 3.33
CA ARG A 146 16.05 2.50 4.02
C ARG A 146 17.53 2.60 4.41
N PRO A 147 18.10 3.82 4.47
CA PRO A 147 19.47 3.99 4.90
C PRO A 147 19.70 3.37 6.29
N GLY A 148 20.74 2.52 6.39
CA GLY A 148 21.11 1.84 7.64
C GLY A 148 20.30 0.58 7.97
N GLU A 149 19.37 0.17 7.11
CA GLU A 149 18.64 -1.09 7.22
C GLU A 149 19.22 -2.13 6.26
N ASP A 150 19.38 -3.37 6.72
CA ASP A 150 19.83 -4.50 5.91
C ASP A 150 18.70 -5.48 5.63
N PHE A 151 17.49 -4.94 5.41
CA PHE A 151 16.32 -5.69 5.04
C PHE A 151 15.44 -4.92 4.04
N ILE A 152 14.63 -5.66 3.29
CA ILE A 152 13.57 -5.13 2.46
C ILE A 152 12.22 -5.69 2.91
N VAL A 153 11.16 -4.91 2.68
CA VAL A 153 9.79 -5.35 2.92
C VAL A 153 9.04 -5.42 1.59
N ILE A 154 8.47 -6.59 1.31
CA ILE A 154 7.70 -6.84 0.09
C ILE A 154 6.22 -6.84 0.44
N HIS A 155 5.46 -5.99 -0.23
CA HIS A 155 4.01 -5.94 -0.19
C HIS A 155 3.42 -6.56 -1.45
N THR A 156 2.56 -7.57 -1.29
CA THR A 156 2.05 -8.35 -2.43
C THR A 156 0.76 -7.82 -3.04
N PHE A 157 0.06 -6.89 -2.38
CA PHE A 157 -1.24 -6.38 -2.87
C PHE A 157 -1.23 -5.74 -4.26
N GLY A 158 -0.10 -5.22 -4.70
CA GLY A 158 0.07 -4.61 -6.01
C GLY A 158 0.39 -5.61 -7.13
N LEU A 159 0.72 -6.85 -6.77
CA LEU A 159 1.14 -7.87 -7.72
C LEU A 159 -0.06 -8.46 -8.47
N LYS A 160 0.11 -8.65 -9.77
CA LYS A 160 -0.80 -9.42 -10.62
C LYS A 160 -0.52 -10.92 -10.48
N ASN A 161 -1.39 -11.73 -11.06
CA ASN A 161 -1.22 -13.18 -11.05
C ASN A 161 0.10 -13.58 -11.76
N GLY A 162 0.95 -14.34 -11.07
CA GLY A 162 2.23 -14.80 -11.55
C GLY A 162 3.42 -13.85 -11.32
N GLU A 163 3.18 -12.59 -10.95
CA GLU A 163 4.28 -11.66 -10.62
C GLU A 163 4.98 -12.03 -9.32
N ASP A 164 4.27 -12.64 -8.38
CA ASP A 164 4.81 -13.23 -7.15
C ASP A 164 5.92 -14.26 -7.45
N LYS A 165 5.67 -15.16 -8.40
CA LYS A 165 6.65 -16.13 -8.84
C LYS A 165 7.89 -15.45 -9.46
N ILE A 166 7.67 -14.48 -10.32
CA ILE A 166 8.76 -13.70 -10.96
C ILE A 166 9.62 -13.02 -9.88
N VAL A 167 8.98 -12.39 -8.88
CA VAL A 167 9.69 -11.71 -7.79
C VAL A 167 10.54 -12.70 -7.01
N GLY A 168 9.98 -13.84 -6.59
CA GLY A 168 10.70 -14.85 -5.82
C GLY A 168 11.87 -15.46 -6.60
N GLU A 169 11.64 -15.85 -7.86
CA GLU A 169 12.68 -16.41 -8.74
C GLU A 169 13.84 -15.42 -8.96
N ARG A 170 13.54 -14.14 -9.18
CA ARG A 170 14.59 -13.11 -9.37
C ARG A 170 15.41 -12.86 -8.12
N ILE A 171 14.78 -12.87 -6.93
CA ILE A 171 15.51 -12.75 -5.66
C ILE A 171 16.43 -13.96 -5.48
N ALA A 172 15.91 -15.17 -5.67
CA ALA A 172 16.69 -16.39 -5.55
C ALA A 172 17.88 -16.42 -6.54
N GLU A 173 17.66 -16.03 -7.81
CA GLU A 173 18.71 -15.94 -8.84
C GLU A 173 19.83 -14.94 -8.44
N ILE A 174 19.45 -13.76 -7.92
CA ILE A 174 20.43 -12.74 -7.51
C ILE A 174 21.31 -13.20 -6.36
N LEU A 175 20.74 -14.02 -5.45
CA LEU A 175 21.41 -14.50 -4.24
C LEU A 175 22.12 -15.86 -4.41
N SER A 176 21.90 -16.55 -5.52
CA SER A 176 22.56 -17.84 -5.83
C SER A 176 23.94 -17.68 -6.48
N HIS A 177 24.42 -16.46 -6.63
CA HIS A 177 25.71 -16.09 -7.21
C HIS A 177 26.55 -15.24 -6.26
#